data_f2d6cf93d9d5e3a66a50c5c5086c6eb7
#
_entry.id   f2d6cf93d9d5e3a66a50c5c5086c6eb7
#
_cell.length_a   1.000
_cell.length_b   1.000
_cell.length_c   1.000
_cell.angle_alpha   90.00
_cell.angle_beta   90.00
_cell.angle_gamma   90.00
#
_symmetry.space_group_name_H-M   'P 1'
#
loop_
_entity.id
_entity.type
_entity.pdbx_description
1 polymer ?
#
loop_
_entity_poly.entity_id
_entity_poly.type
_entity_poly.pdbx_seq_one_letter_code
_entity_poly.pdbx_strand_id
1 'polypeptide(L)'
;MKKILIANRGEIACRIIDSCKKLKFHSIAVYSDIDKNSKHVRKADESIHIGASKAQESYLNADKIIEAAKKLKADAIHPGYGFLAENEKFAQKVIDSGIIWIGPKPNTIVSMGNKDIARDLALKSNLPICPGLNNKDLEKEDLEKKCNEIGFPILVKASAGGGGIGMQIVNDYGELIKSVEKTKNLAKKAFGNSDVFLEKFIKNARHIEIQIFGFGKKKAVHFFERDCSIQRRFQKIIEESPAPKIDRKILNEMAQSAVNFASNQNYEGAGTIEFIYDVDEKKFYFLEMNTRIQVEHPVTESITNSDLVEMQIKFALGIDLDLTEQNKINKNGHAVECRLYAEDPSKNFLPSPGKITKLKIPNIGLTNIRLDIGVDEGDEISFYYDPMIAKIISKGANRTESINLSLIHISEPTRRTPISYAVFCLK
;
A
#
# COMPACT_ATOMS: atom_id res chain seq x y z
N MET A 1 -28.12 -13.62 0.84
CA MET A 1 -26.75 -13.43 1.39
C MET A 1 -25.90 -12.82 0.28
N LYS A 2 -25.21 -11.71 0.54
CA LYS A 2 -24.38 -11.03 -0.46
C LYS A 2 -23.14 -11.88 -0.81
N LYS A 3 -22.78 -11.92 -2.09
CA LYS A 3 -21.61 -12.63 -2.62
C LYS A 3 -20.53 -11.62 -3.01
N ILE A 4 -19.34 -11.76 -2.44
CA ILE A 4 -18.19 -10.89 -2.69
C ILE A 4 -17.11 -11.67 -3.42
N LEU A 5 -16.81 -11.31 -4.68
CA LEU A 5 -15.66 -11.84 -5.37
C LEU A 5 -14.40 -11.06 -4.99
N ILE A 6 -13.35 -11.78 -4.64
CA ILE A 6 -12.07 -11.22 -4.23
C ILE A 6 -11.10 -11.32 -5.41
N ALA A 7 -10.87 -10.19 -6.09
CA ALA A 7 -10.01 -10.11 -7.27
C ALA A 7 -8.53 -10.00 -6.87
N ASN A 8 -8.09 -10.90 -6.01
CA ASN A 8 -6.73 -10.94 -5.47
C ASN A 8 -6.37 -12.35 -4.95
N ARG A 9 -5.16 -12.51 -4.39
CA ARG A 9 -4.60 -13.75 -3.90
C ARG A 9 -3.84 -13.55 -2.57
N GLY A 10 -3.31 -14.65 -2.04
CA GLY A 10 -2.39 -14.61 -0.91
C GLY A 10 -3.03 -14.10 0.38
N GLU A 11 -2.25 -13.36 1.19
CA GLU A 11 -2.68 -12.95 2.52
C GLU A 11 -3.85 -11.96 2.47
N ILE A 12 -3.86 -11.02 1.49
CA ILE A 12 -4.94 -10.04 1.39
C ILE A 12 -6.27 -10.69 0.99
N ALA A 13 -6.24 -11.71 0.14
CA ALA A 13 -7.44 -12.46 -0.16
C ALA A 13 -7.96 -13.20 1.08
N CYS A 14 -7.07 -13.82 1.87
CA CYS A 14 -7.43 -14.43 3.15
C CYS A 14 -8.04 -13.40 4.12
N ARG A 15 -7.44 -12.20 4.20
CA ARG A 15 -7.91 -11.10 5.06
C ARG A 15 -9.33 -10.62 4.68
N ILE A 16 -9.59 -10.49 3.38
CA ILE A 16 -10.92 -10.08 2.89
C ILE A 16 -11.95 -11.18 3.15
N ILE A 17 -11.58 -12.46 2.95
CA ILE A 17 -12.44 -13.62 3.28
C ILE A 17 -12.84 -13.59 4.76
N ASP A 18 -11.92 -13.24 5.68
CA ASP A 18 -12.24 -13.14 7.10
C ASP A 18 -13.29 -12.05 7.38
N SER A 19 -13.17 -10.88 6.74
CA SER A 19 -14.19 -9.84 6.85
C SER A 19 -15.53 -10.28 6.25
N CYS A 20 -15.54 -10.99 5.12
CA CYS A 20 -16.76 -11.55 4.56
C CYS A 20 -17.44 -12.52 5.53
N LYS A 21 -16.68 -13.43 6.15
CA LYS A 21 -17.20 -14.38 7.15
C LYS A 21 -17.77 -13.67 8.37
N LYS A 22 -17.07 -12.65 8.89
CA LYS A 22 -17.53 -11.84 10.01
C LYS A 22 -18.85 -11.13 9.69
N LEU A 23 -19.01 -10.66 8.47
CA LEU A 23 -20.24 -10.03 7.95
C LEU A 23 -21.32 -11.03 7.54
N LYS A 24 -21.06 -12.34 7.60
CA LYS A 24 -21.92 -13.41 7.11
C LYS A 24 -22.24 -13.25 5.61
N PHE A 25 -21.26 -12.82 4.82
CA PHE A 25 -21.30 -12.74 3.37
C PHE A 25 -20.58 -13.95 2.77
N HIS A 26 -21.00 -14.33 1.58
CA HIS A 26 -20.39 -15.43 0.84
C HIS A 26 -19.17 -14.94 0.08
N SER A 27 -18.02 -15.53 0.33
CA SER A 27 -16.74 -15.18 -0.27
C SER A 27 -16.44 -16.04 -1.49
N ILE A 28 -16.04 -15.41 -2.60
CA ILE A 28 -15.63 -16.07 -3.83
C ILE A 28 -14.16 -15.75 -4.08
N ALA A 29 -13.29 -16.76 -4.07
CA ALA A 29 -11.89 -16.60 -4.45
C ALA A 29 -11.70 -16.87 -5.95
N VAL A 30 -10.86 -16.06 -6.61
CA VAL A 30 -10.32 -16.37 -7.94
C VAL A 30 -8.95 -16.99 -7.81
N TYR A 31 -8.57 -17.86 -8.76
CA TYR A 31 -7.25 -18.49 -8.73
C TYR A 31 -6.70 -18.81 -10.13
N SER A 32 -5.37 -18.70 -10.28
CA SER A 32 -4.63 -19.16 -11.44
C SER A 32 -4.21 -20.63 -11.28
N ASP A 33 -3.66 -21.25 -12.33
CA ASP A 33 -3.21 -22.65 -12.30
C ASP A 33 -2.34 -22.97 -11.08
N ILE A 34 -1.33 -22.11 -10.78
CA ILE A 34 -0.41 -22.35 -9.67
C ILE A 34 -1.05 -22.17 -8.30
N ASP A 35 -2.12 -21.38 -8.21
CA ASP A 35 -2.80 -21.09 -6.95
C ASP A 35 -3.98 -22.03 -6.64
N LYS A 36 -4.21 -23.07 -7.47
CA LYS A 36 -5.35 -23.99 -7.33
C LYS A 36 -5.54 -24.51 -5.90
N ASN A 37 -4.44 -24.80 -5.21
CA ASN A 37 -4.45 -25.34 -3.86
C ASN A 37 -4.03 -24.31 -2.79
N SER A 38 -3.93 -23.03 -3.13
CA SER A 38 -3.51 -21.98 -2.20
C SER A 38 -4.50 -21.78 -1.07
N LYS A 39 -4.00 -21.27 0.07
CA LYS A 39 -4.80 -21.05 1.29
C LYS A 39 -6.08 -20.26 1.05
N HIS A 40 -6.03 -19.15 0.29
CA HIS A 40 -7.20 -18.32 0.03
C HIS A 40 -8.30 -19.07 -0.73
N VAL A 41 -7.92 -20.02 -1.60
CA VAL A 41 -8.85 -20.88 -2.36
C VAL A 41 -9.55 -21.85 -1.43
N ARG A 42 -8.79 -22.51 -0.54
CA ARG A 42 -9.33 -23.44 0.47
C ARG A 42 -10.20 -22.76 1.54
N LYS A 43 -9.92 -21.46 1.81
CA LYS A 43 -10.57 -20.66 2.87
C LYS A 43 -11.90 -20.07 2.43
N ALA A 44 -12.06 -19.75 1.15
CA ALA A 44 -13.26 -19.14 0.59
C ALA A 44 -14.44 -20.13 0.57
N ASP A 45 -15.66 -19.59 0.55
CA ASP A 45 -16.88 -20.41 0.46
C ASP A 45 -17.03 -21.00 -0.94
N GLU A 46 -16.59 -20.27 -1.98
CA GLU A 46 -16.62 -20.69 -3.38
C GLU A 46 -15.36 -20.20 -4.08
N SER A 47 -14.92 -20.88 -5.13
CA SER A 47 -13.74 -20.48 -5.89
C SER A 47 -13.89 -20.76 -7.38
N ILE A 48 -13.16 -19.99 -8.21
CA ILE A 48 -13.21 -20.13 -9.66
C ILE A 48 -11.84 -19.92 -10.29
N HIS A 49 -11.48 -20.80 -11.21
CA HIS A 49 -10.27 -20.69 -12.01
C HIS A 49 -10.38 -19.56 -13.04
N ILE A 50 -9.33 -18.73 -13.16
CA ILE A 50 -9.30 -17.56 -14.06
C ILE A 50 -8.17 -17.58 -15.08
N GLY A 51 -7.37 -18.66 -15.15
CA GLY A 51 -6.36 -18.80 -16.20
C GLY A 51 -4.99 -19.27 -15.72
N ALA A 52 -4.00 -19.17 -16.62
CA ALA A 52 -2.64 -19.62 -16.40
C ALA A 52 -1.92 -18.85 -15.29
N SER A 53 -0.76 -19.37 -14.87
CA SER A 53 0.01 -18.85 -13.73
C SER A 53 0.55 -17.42 -13.92
N LYS A 54 0.77 -16.95 -15.17
CA LYS A 54 1.20 -15.58 -15.40
C LYS A 54 0.09 -14.59 -15.03
N ALA A 55 0.45 -13.52 -14.31
CA ALA A 55 -0.52 -12.52 -13.86
C ALA A 55 -1.35 -11.92 -15.01
N GLN A 56 -0.73 -11.63 -16.16
CA GLN A 56 -1.40 -11.09 -17.35
C GLN A 56 -2.47 -12.02 -17.91
N GLU A 57 -2.35 -13.32 -17.68
CA GLU A 57 -3.27 -14.35 -18.16
C GLU A 57 -4.35 -14.71 -17.13
N SER A 58 -4.25 -14.14 -15.91
CA SER A 58 -5.14 -14.43 -14.77
C SER A 58 -5.50 -13.15 -13.99
N TYR A 59 -4.78 -12.81 -12.92
CA TYR A 59 -5.10 -11.73 -11.97
C TYR A 59 -5.06 -10.31 -12.57
N LEU A 60 -4.37 -10.10 -13.70
CA LEU A 60 -4.37 -8.85 -14.47
C LEU A 60 -5.33 -8.89 -15.67
N ASN A 61 -6.08 -9.98 -15.84
CA ASN A 61 -7.07 -10.09 -16.90
C ASN A 61 -8.47 -9.68 -16.39
N ALA A 62 -8.80 -8.42 -16.60
CA ALA A 62 -10.06 -7.84 -16.17
C ALA A 62 -11.30 -8.60 -16.68
N ASP A 63 -11.27 -9.05 -17.94
CA ASP A 63 -12.41 -9.70 -18.57
C ASP A 63 -12.70 -11.05 -17.93
N LYS A 64 -11.68 -11.87 -17.69
CA LYS A 64 -11.83 -13.16 -16.99
C LYS A 64 -12.36 -13.01 -15.57
N ILE A 65 -11.93 -11.97 -14.84
CA ILE A 65 -12.43 -11.70 -13.48
C ILE A 65 -13.91 -11.32 -13.51
N ILE A 66 -14.32 -10.49 -14.46
CA ILE A 66 -15.72 -10.06 -14.62
C ILE A 66 -16.59 -11.23 -15.07
N GLU A 67 -16.13 -12.06 -16.01
CA GLU A 67 -16.81 -13.30 -16.42
C GLU A 67 -17.01 -14.25 -15.23
N ALA A 68 -15.96 -14.44 -14.41
CA ALA A 68 -16.04 -15.22 -13.20
C ALA A 68 -17.09 -14.67 -12.22
N ALA A 69 -17.09 -13.35 -12.01
CA ALA A 69 -18.07 -12.69 -11.16
C ALA A 69 -19.52 -12.86 -11.66
N LYS A 70 -19.76 -12.70 -12.96
CA LYS A 70 -21.07 -12.92 -13.58
C LYS A 70 -21.51 -14.38 -13.46
N LYS A 71 -20.62 -15.32 -13.75
CA LYS A 71 -20.90 -16.78 -13.68
C LYS A 71 -21.33 -17.20 -12.29
N LEU A 72 -20.68 -16.70 -11.23
CA LEU A 72 -20.98 -17.03 -9.84
C LEU A 72 -21.98 -16.06 -9.19
N LYS A 73 -22.53 -15.11 -9.98
CA LYS A 73 -23.51 -14.11 -9.54
C LYS A 73 -23.02 -13.32 -8.33
N ALA A 74 -21.77 -12.83 -8.40
CA ALA A 74 -21.22 -11.97 -7.39
C ALA A 74 -21.96 -10.61 -7.35
N ASP A 75 -22.32 -10.13 -6.16
CA ASP A 75 -22.91 -8.81 -5.96
C ASP A 75 -21.87 -7.70 -6.03
N ALA A 76 -20.64 -7.97 -5.56
CA ALA A 76 -19.57 -6.99 -5.52
C ALA A 76 -18.19 -7.63 -5.78
N ILE A 77 -17.24 -6.79 -6.19
CA ILE A 77 -15.82 -7.18 -6.35
C ILE A 77 -14.97 -6.34 -5.42
N HIS A 78 -14.13 -7.01 -4.61
CA HIS A 78 -13.09 -6.38 -3.80
C HIS A 78 -11.73 -6.63 -4.43
N PRO A 79 -10.98 -5.58 -4.84
CA PRO A 79 -9.71 -5.74 -5.53
C PRO A 79 -8.51 -6.00 -4.60
N GLY A 80 -8.65 -5.75 -3.30
CA GLY A 80 -7.53 -5.76 -2.36
C GLY A 80 -6.54 -4.64 -2.62
N TYR A 81 -5.25 -4.99 -2.74
CA TYR A 81 -4.17 -4.11 -3.19
C TYR A 81 -3.30 -4.79 -4.26
N GLY A 82 -2.50 -4.02 -5.02
CA GLY A 82 -1.76 -4.52 -6.18
C GLY A 82 -2.69 -4.95 -7.32
N PHE A 83 -2.18 -5.72 -8.27
CA PHE A 83 -2.89 -6.16 -9.47
C PHE A 83 -3.78 -5.06 -10.10
N LEU A 84 -5.10 -5.24 -10.06
CA LEU A 84 -6.09 -4.32 -10.65
C LEU A 84 -6.70 -3.33 -9.66
N ALA A 85 -6.20 -3.25 -8.41
CA ALA A 85 -6.80 -2.41 -7.38
C ALA A 85 -6.77 -0.90 -7.71
N GLU A 86 -5.79 -0.45 -8.50
CA GLU A 86 -5.65 0.94 -8.95
C GLU A 86 -5.82 1.06 -10.48
N ASN A 87 -6.54 0.10 -11.09
CA ASN A 87 -6.83 0.14 -12.51
C ASN A 87 -8.23 0.72 -12.77
N GLU A 88 -8.29 1.95 -13.29
CA GLU A 88 -9.54 2.66 -13.54
C GLU A 88 -10.42 1.98 -14.57
N LYS A 89 -9.81 1.35 -15.59
CA LYS A 89 -10.57 0.65 -16.65
C LYS A 89 -11.25 -0.59 -16.09
N PHE A 90 -10.58 -1.30 -15.18
CA PHE A 90 -11.17 -2.44 -14.50
C PHE A 90 -12.33 -2.00 -13.59
N ALA A 91 -12.12 -0.96 -12.76
CA ALA A 91 -13.16 -0.42 -11.90
C ALA A 91 -14.38 0.02 -12.72
N GLN A 92 -14.18 0.71 -13.84
CA GLN A 92 -15.27 1.13 -14.74
C GLN A 92 -15.99 -0.09 -15.34
N LYS A 93 -15.24 -1.08 -15.87
CA LYS A 93 -15.85 -2.31 -16.42
C LYS A 93 -16.69 -3.08 -15.40
N VAL A 94 -16.26 -3.13 -14.13
CA VAL A 94 -17.03 -3.74 -13.04
C VAL A 94 -18.37 -3.02 -12.87
N ILE A 95 -18.34 -1.68 -12.78
CA ILE A 95 -19.54 -0.83 -12.64
C ILE A 95 -20.47 -1.01 -13.84
N ASP A 96 -19.94 -0.93 -15.06
CA ASP A 96 -20.71 -1.10 -16.31
C ASP A 96 -21.34 -2.49 -16.44
N SER A 97 -20.79 -3.47 -15.73
CA SER A 97 -21.33 -4.84 -15.66
C SER A 97 -22.46 -5.00 -14.64
N GLY A 98 -22.85 -3.92 -13.95
CA GLY A 98 -23.88 -3.96 -12.91
C GLY A 98 -23.41 -4.59 -11.59
N ILE A 99 -22.08 -4.76 -11.40
CA ILE A 99 -21.48 -5.33 -10.20
C ILE A 99 -20.95 -4.18 -9.34
N ILE A 100 -21.12 -4.25 -8.02
CA ILE A 100 -20.66 -3.22 -7.11
C ILE A 100 -19.12 -3.27 -7.03
N TRP A 101 -18.46 -2.15 -7.30
CA TRP A 101 -17.03 -1.95 -7.11
C TRP A 101 -16.75 -1.55 -5.66
N ILE A 102 -15.91 -2.31 -4.95
CA ILE A 102 -15.47 -1.96 -3.59
C ILE A 102 -14.16 -1.19 -3.68
N GLY A 103 -14.26 0.11 -3.83
CA GLY A 103 -13.13 1.02 -4.02
C GLY A 103 -13.60 2.42 -4.41
N PRO A 104 -12.67 3.36 -4.62
CA PRO A 104 -13.00 4.71 -5.06
C PRO A 104 -13.48 4.75 -6.50
N LYS A 105 -14.05 5.87 -6.91
CA LYS A 105 -14.54 6.08 -8.28
C LYS A 105 -13.40 6.00 -9.30
N PRO A 106 -13.64 5.46 -10.53
CA PRO A 106 -12.61 5.39 -11.57
C PRO A 106 -11.91 6.71 -11.85
N ASN A 107 -12.64 7.82 -11.92
CA ASN A 107 -12.06 9.15 -12.14
C ASN A 107 -11.09 9.56 -11.02
N THR A 108 -11.34 9.16 -9.79
CA THR A 108 -10.44 9.42 -8.66
C THR A 108 -9.17 8.60 -8.80
N ILE A 109 -9.28 7.33 -9.23
CA ILE A 109 -8.12 6.48 -9.50
C ILE A 109 -7.24 7.11 -10.58
N VAL A 110 -7.81 7.60 -11.68
CA VAL A 110 -7.09 8.30 -12.75
C VAL A 110 -6.37 9.53 -12.22
N SER A 111 -7.08 10.38 -11.48
CA SER A 111 -6.52 11.66 -10.98
C SER A 111 -5.38 11.46 -10.00
N MET A 112 -5.50 10.47 -9.12
CA MET A 112 -4.47 10.17 -8.11
C MET A 112 -3.31 9.34 -8.67
N GLY A 113 -3.55 8.51 -9.67
CA GLY A 113 -2.53 7.71 -10.35
C GLY A 113 -1.61 8.56 -11.26
N ASN A 114 -2.04 9.75 -11.67
CA ASN A 114 -1.22 10.70 -12.41
C ASN A 114 -0.56 11.69 -11.45
N LYS A 115 0.77 11.62 -11.31
CA LYS A 115 1.53 12.43 -10.35
C LYS A 115 1.39 13.93 -10.56
N ASP A 116 1.34 14.39 -11.81
CA ASP A 116 1.20 15.82 -12.12
C ASP A 116 -0.19 16.33 -11.71
N ILE A 117 -1.24 15.56 -12.05
CA ILE A 117 -2.62 15.89 -11.66
C ILE A 117 -2.77 15.86 -10.14
N ALA A 118 -2.22 14.84 -9.48
CA ALA A 118 -2.29 14.71 -8.02
C ALA A 118 -1.60 15.88 -7.32
N ARG A 119 -0.42 16.33 -7.82
CA ARG A 119 0.28 17.52 -7.30
C ARG A 119 -0.52 18.81 -7.49
N ASP A 120 -1.11 19.01 -8.65
CA ASP A 120 -1.96 20.19 -8.92
C ASP A 120 -3.19 20.21 -8.01
N LEU A 121 -3.81 19.06 -7.78
CA LEU A 121 -4.94 18.92 -6.85
C LEU A 121 -4.51 19.14 -5.40
N ALA A 122 -3.31 18.69 -5.03
CA ALA A 122 -2.72 18.94 -3.70
C ALA A 122 -2.52 20.44 -3.48
N LEU A 123 -1.92 21.15 -4.43
CA LEU A 123 -1.76 22.61 -4.37
C LEU A 123 -3.09 23.33 -4.22
N LYS A 124 -4.10 23.00 -5.03
CA LYS A 124 -5.46 23.57 -4.96
C LYS A 124 -6.15 23.29 -3.62
N SER A 125 -5.73 22.28 -2.91
CA SER A 125 -6.24 21.92 -1.59
C SER A 125 -5.38 22.43 -0.43
N ASN A 126 -4.40 23.31 -0.72
CA ASN A 126 -3.41 23.81 0.24
C ASN A 126 -2.61 22.71 0.94
N LEU A 127 -2.43 21.57 0.28
CA LEU A 127 -1.58 20.50 0.78
C LEU A 127 -0.12 20.80 0.40
N PRO A 128 0.82 20.87 1.36
CA PRO A 128 2.21 21.17 1.05
C PRO A 128 2.81 20.15 0.07
N ILE A 129 3.43 20.62 -1.00
CA ILE A 129 4.19 19.79 -1.93
C ILE A 129 5.68 20.09 -1.81
N CYS A 130 6.52 19.09 -2.11
CA CYS A 130 7.96 19.30 -2.14
C CYS A 130 8.32 20.37 -3.19
N PRO A 131 9.16 21.36 -2.84
CA PRO A 131 9.64 22.36 -3.80
C PRO A 131 10.26 21.66 -5.02
N GLY A 132 9.88 22.10 -6.22
CA GLY A 132 10.35 21.41 -7.43
C GLY A 132 9.87 22.07 -8.71
N LEU A 133 10.32 21.52 -9.83
CA LEU A 133 10.04 22.00 -11.19
C LEU A 133 9.52 20.83 -12.03
N ASN A 134 8.50 21.09 -12.83
CA ASN A 134 7.97 20.11 -13.78
C ASN A 134 8.73 20.14 -15.13
N ASN A 135 8.43 19.19 -16.02
CA ASN A 135 9.11 19.08 -17.31
C ASN A 135 9.06 20.37 -18.15
N LYS A 136 7.96 21.14 -18.09
CA LYS A 136 7.81 22.40 -18.84
C LYS A 136 8.71 23.51 -18.31
N ASP A 137 9.12 23.46 -17.04
CA ASP A 137 10.02 24.45 -16.45
C ASP A 137 11.48 24.19 -16.81
N LEU A 138 11.83 22.97 -17.27
CA LEU A 138 13.20 22.59 -17.64
C LEU A 138 13.70 23.26 -18.94
N GLU A 139 12.78 23.77 -19.75
CA GLU A 139 13.10 24.42 -21.04
C GLU A 139 13.17 25.96 -20.91
N LYS A 140 13.01 26.52 -19.71
CA LYS A 140 13.00 27.95 -19.49
C LYS A 140 14.42 28.49 -19.25
N GLU A 141 14.67 29.70 -19.73
CA GLU A 141 15.97 30.39 -19.59
C GLU A 141 16.39 30.64 -18.14
N ASP A 142 15.44 30.69 -17.21
CA ASP A 142 15.65 30.94 -15.78
C ASP A 142 15.85 29.64 -14.95
N LEU A 143 16.10 28.50 -15.58
CA LEU A 143 16.20 27.18 -14.92
C LEU A 143 17.23 27.17 -13.81
N GLU A 144 18.42 27.70 -14.02
CA GLU A 144 19.49 27.73 -13.02
C GLU A 144 19.06 28.50 -11.76
N LYS A 145 18.45 29.67 -11.97
CA LYS A 145 17.92 30.48 -10.86
C LYS A 145 16.88 29.72 -10.06
N LYS A 146 15.93 29.07 -10.71
CA LYS A 146 14.90 28.26 -10.06
C LYS A 146 15.47 27.06 -9.30
N CYS A 147 16.49 26.41 -9.85
CA CYS A 147 17.16 25.31 -9.17
C CYS A 147 17.88 25.81 -7.91
N ASN A 148 18.48 26.99 -7.96
CA ASN A 148 19.09 27.62 -6.78
C ASN A 148 18.07 28.02 -5.73
N GLU A 149 16.85 28.42 -6.14
CA GLU A 149 15.74 28.72 -5.23
C GLU A 149 15.22 27.44 -4.53
N ILE A 150 15.16 26.29 -5.23
CA ILE A 150 14.84 24.98 -4.65
C ILE A 150 15.93 24.56 -3.65
N GLY A 151 17.19 24.84 -3.97
CA GLY A 151 18.37 24.45 -3.22
C GLY A 151 18.85 23.03 -3.54
N PHE A 152 20.17 22.88 -3.66
CA PHE A 152 20.82 21.59 -3.85
C PHE A 152 21.04 20.85 -2.51
N PRO A 153 21.05 19.49 -2.50
CA PRO A 153 20.88 18.59 -3.64
C PRO A 153 19.45 18.57 -4.20
N ILE A 154 19.35 18.32 -5.52
CA ILE A 154 18.09 18.16 -6.24
C ILE A 154 17.93 16.68 -6.66
N LEU A 155 16.73 16.17 -6.56
CA LEU A 155 16.35 14.85 -7.02
C LEU A 155 15.68 14.95 -8.39
N VAL A 156 16.28 14.33 -9.41
CA VAL A 156 15.72 14.19 -10.74
C VAL A 156 14.92 12.90 -10.79
N LYS A 157 13.64 12.97 -11.17
CA LYS A 157 12.71 11.81 -11.20
C LYS A 157 12.00 11.72 -12.54
N ALA A 158 11.69 10.49 -12.97
CA ALA A 158 10.75 10.26 -14.07
C ALA A 158 9.31 10.54 -13.57
N SER A 159 8.49 11.20 -14.42
CA SER A 159 7.06 11.47 -14.11
C SER A 159 6.23 10.18 -14.13
N ALA A 160 6.57 9.24 -15.01
CA ALA A 160 5.92 7.93 -15.07
C ALA A 160 6.73 6.88 -14.29
N GLY A 161 6.01 5.92 -13.66
CA GLY A 161 6.62 4.80 -12.95
C GLY A 161 6.79 5.02 -11.45
N GLY A 162 7.27 3.99 -10.76
CA GLY A 162 7.47 3.92 -9.31
C GLY A 162 8.70 3.10 -8.93
N GLY A 163 8.89 2.83 -7.62
CA GLY A 163 9.97 1.95 -7.15
C GLY A 163 11.39 2.50 -7.31
N GLY A 164 11.55 3.82 -7.48
CA GLY A 164 12.88 4.46 -7.54
C GLY A 164 13.62 4.33 -8.87
N ILE A 165 13.00 3.76 -9.90
CA ILE A 165 13.63 3.62 -11.22
C ILE A 165 13.77 5.00 -11.87
N GLY A 166 15.02 5.34 -12.29
CA GLY A 166 15.31 6.61 -12.95
C GLY A 166 15.41 7.81 -12.02
N MET A 167 15.61 7.61 -10.71
CA MET A 167 15.91 8.70 -9.79
C MET A 167 17.42 8.95 -9.70
N GLN A 168 17.82 10.22 -9.73
CA GLN A 168 19.22 10.65 -9.58
C GLN A 168 19.31 11.86 -8.65
N ILE A 169 20.24 11.82 -7.72
CA ILE A 169 20.57 12.96 -6.85
C ILE A 169 21.66 13.76 -7.55
N VAL A 170 21.48 15.07 -7.60
CA VAL A 170 22.38 16.04 -8.25
C VAL A 170 22.76 17.09 -7.22
N ASN A 171 24.07 17.34 -7.08
CA ASN A 171 24.61 18.22 -6.05
C ASN A 171 24.83 19.66 -6.53
N ASP A 172 24.90 19.87 -7.83
CA ASP A 172 25.08 21.20 -8.44
C ASP A 172 24.42 21.28 -9.83
N TYR A 173 24.39 22.50 -10.38
CA TYR A 173 23.77 22.76 -11.68
C TYR A 173 24.55 22.13 -12.85
N GLY A 174 25.87 22.00 -12.72
CA GLY A 174 26.72 21.40 -13.77
C GLY A 174 26.39 19.94 -14.05
N GLU A 175 25.99 19.19 -13.01
CA GLU A 175 25.57 17.79 -13.14
C GLU A 175 24.12 17.66 -13.63
N LEU A 176 23.28 18.71 -13.42
CA LEU A 176 21.83 18.63 -13.60
C LEU A 176 21.44 18.24 -15.02
N ILE A 177 21.97 18.94 -16.04
CA ILE A 177 21.55 18.76 -17.44
C ILE A 177 21.83 17.33 -17.90
N LYS A 178 23.01 16.79 -17.59
CA LYS A 178 23.37 15.40 -17.93
C LYS A 178 22.45 14.40 -17.23
N SER A 179 22.12 14.67 -15.98
CA SER A 179 21.24 13.80 -15.19
C SER A 179 19.80 13.82 -15.68
N VAL A 180 19.31 14.99 -16.09
CA VAL A 180 17.98 15.14 -16.71
C VAL A 180 17.90 14.33 -18.00
N GLU A 181 18.87 14.49 -18.93
CA GLU A 181 18.89 13.74 -20.20
C GLU A 181 18.97 12.23 -19.97
N LYS A 182 19.84 11.79 -19.06
CA LYS A 182 19.95 10.37 -18.71
C LYS A 182 18.65 9.82 -18.16
N THR A 183 17.99 10.57 -17.27
CA THR A 183 16.69 10.17 -16.70
C THR A 183 15.59 10.15 -17.74
N LYS A 184 15.52 11.14 -18.65
CA LYS A 184 14.59 11.15 -19.80
C LYS A 184 14.72 9.89 -20.64
N ASN A 185 15.97 9.52 -20.99
CA ASN A 185 16.25 8.33 -21.79
C ASN A 185 15.86 7.02 -21.09
N LEU A 186 16.13 6.90 -19.79
CA LEU A 186 15.74 5.74 -18.98
C LEU A 186 14.21 5.64 -18.87
N ALA A 187 13.54 6.76 -18.57
CA ALA A 187 12.10 6.81 -18.45
C ALA A 187 11.38 6.44 -19.76
N LYS A 188 11.88 6.94 -20.90
CA LYS A 188 11.36 6.59 -22.22
C LYS A 188 11.47 5.09 -22.51
N LYS A 189 12.61 4.47 -22.16
CA LYS A 189 12.84 3.03 -22.35
C LYS A 189 11.97 2.17 -21.42
N ALA A 190 11.83 2.57 -20.16
CA ALA A 190 11.14 1.78 -19.16
C ALA A 190 9.61 1.96 -19.18
N PHE A 191 9.13 3.17 -19.47
CA PHE A 191 7.72 3.56 -19.29
C PHE A 191 7.06 4.14 -20.55
N GLY A 192 7.81 4.33 -21.63
CA GLY A 192 7.30 4.95 -22.86
C GLY A 192 7.09 6.48 -22.78
N ASN A 193 7.35 7.09 -21.64
CA ASN A 193 7.23 8.52 -21.36
C ASN A 193 8.59 9.08 -20.91
N SER A 194 9.02 10.21 -21.49
CA SER A 194 10.29 10.87 -21.18
C SER A 194 10.18 12.05 -20.23
N ASP A 195 8.98 12.34 -19.72
CA ASP A 195 8.80 13.46 -18.81
C ASP A 195 9.52 13.23 -17.48
N VAL A 196 10.22 14.26 -17.02
CA VAL A 196 10.94 14.27 -15.76
C VAL A 196 10.58 15.51 -14.96
N PHE A 197 10.75 15.44 -13.66
CA PHE A 197 10.62 16.58 -12.79
C PHE A 197 11.76 16.62 -11.77
N LEU A 198 12.00 17.81 -11.23
CA LEU A 198 13.00 18.08 -10.23
C LEU A 198 12.32 18.32 -8.88
N GLU A 199 12.89 17.78 -7.82
CA GLU A 199 12.42 18.06 -6.46
C GLU A 199 13.61 18.29 -5.52
N LYS A 200 13.40 19.10 -4.48
CA LYS A 200 14.35 19.21 -3.38
C LYS A 200 14.62 17.82 -2.80
N PHE A 201 15.89 17.47 -2.69
CA PHE A 201 16.28 16.23 -2.02
C PHE A 201 16.29 16.44 -0.51
N ILE A 202 15.44 15.70 0.20
CA ILE A 202 15.36 15.74 1.65
C ILE A 202 16.29 14.67 2.22
N LYS A 203 17.38 15.12 2.84
CA LYS A 203 18.45 14.23 3.32
C LYS A 203 18.01 13.36 4.48
N ASN A 204 17.38 13.95 5.48
CA ASN A 204 16.86 13.26 6.67
C ASN A 204 15.35 13.12 6.57
N ALA A 205 14.91 12.28 5.64
CA ALA A 205 13.51 12.05 5.35
C ALA A 205 12.91 10.91 6.16
N ARG A 206 11.66 11.08 6.60
CA ARG A 206 10.82 9.97 7.06
C ARG A 206 9.61 9.84 6.15
N HIS A 207 9.19 8.61 5.92
CA HIS A 207 7.99 8.29 5.18
C HIS A 207 6.83 8.15 6.17
N ILE A 208 6.00 9.16 6.24
CA ILE A 208 4.82 9.20 7.11
C ILE A 208 3.58 9.18 6.22
N GLU A 209 2.57 8.46 6.63
CA GLU A 209 1.34 8.37 5.85
C GLU A 209 0.11 8.47 6.75
N ILE A 210 -0.97 9.00 6.20
CA ILE A 210 -2.24 9.14 6.91
C ILE A 210 -3.27 8.20 6.30
N GLN A 211 -3.80 7.29 7.11
CA GLN A 211 -4.95 6.49 6.72
C GLN A 211 -6.20 7.36 6.72
N ILE A 212 -6.85 7.46 5.58
CA ILE A 212 -8.14 8.15 5.47
C ILE A 212 -9.26 7.16 5.11
N PHE A 213 -10.50 7.58 5.40
CA PHE A 213 -11.70 6.98 4.86
C PHE A 213 -12.63 8.09 4.38
N GLY A 214 -12.96 8.09 3.09
CA GLY A 214 -13.84 9.07 2.47
C GLY A 214 -15.26 8.53 2.32
N PHE A 215 -16.23 9.41 2.49
CA PHE A 215 -17.65 9.09 2.35
C PHE A 215 -18.30 9.78 1.14
N GLY A 216 -17.49 10.40 0.28
CA GLY A 216 -17.99 11.32 -0.73
C GLY A 216 -18.57 12.59 -0.10
N LYS A 217 -19.26 13.43 -0.93
CA LYS A 217 -19.98 14.62 -0.44
C LYS A 217 -19.14 15.54 0.47
N LYS A 218 -17.85 15.71 0.16
CA LYS A 218 -16.88 16.49 0.92
C LYS A 218 -16.70 16.02 2.37
N LYS A 219 -16.88 14.75 2.65
CA LYS A 219 -16.71 14.17 3.98
C LYS A 219 -15.64 13.10 3.97
N ALA A 220 -14.68 13.21 4.88
CA ALA A 220 -13.66 12.20 5.15
C ALA A 220 -13.24 12.26 6.61
N VAL A 221 -12.65 11.17 7.11
CA VAL A 221 -12.02 11.06 8.42
C VAL A 221 -10.63 10.44 8.28
N HIS A 222 -9.77 10.59 9.29
CA HIS A 222 -8.50 9.89 9.37
C HIS A 222 -8.45 8.87 10.49
N PHE A 223 -7.66 7.83 10.30
CA PHE A 223 -7.36 6.77 11.26
C PHE A 223 -5.92 6.87 11.76
N PHE A 224 -5.43 8.09 11.94
CA PHE A 224 -4.08 8.44 12.36
C PHE A 224 -3.00 8.07 11.34
N GLU A 225 -1.77 8.27 11.78
CA GLU A 225 -0.57 8.12 10.97
C GLU A 225 0.09 6.76 11.15
N ARG A 226 0.84 6.36 10.11
CA ARG A 226 1.82 5.29 10.14
C ARG A 226 3.20 5.84 9.77
N ASP A 227 4.23 5.26 10.35
CA ASP A 227 5.61 5.46 9.95
C ASP A 227 6.07 4.24 9.14
N CYS A 228 6.45 4.48 7.90
CA CYS A 228 6.91 3.48 6.95
C CYS A 228 8.34 3.76 6.48
N SER A 229 9.16 4.39 7.33
CA SER A 229 10.51 4.82 6.97
C SER A 229 11.51 3.66 6.84
N ILE A 230 11.24 2.51 7.47
CA ILE A 230 12.14 1.35 7.38
C ILE A 230 11.83 0.59 6.09
N GLN A 231 12.67 0.84 5.10
CA GLN A 231 12.51 0.33 3.74
C GLN A 231 13.80 -0.32 3.24
N ARG A 232 13.64 -1.28 2.35
CA ARG A 232 14.74 -1.86 1.58
C ARG A 232 14.47 -1.63 0.10
N ARG A 233 15.35 -0.89 -0.59
CA ARG A 233 15.18 -0.55 -2.01
C ARG A 233 13.78 0.03 -2.33
N PHE A 234 13.34 0.96 -1.48
CA PHE A 234 12.02 1.62 -1.56
C PHE A 234 10.82 0.69 -1.28
N GLN A 235 11.04 -0.54 -0.82
CA GLN A 235 9.99 -1.43 -0.35
C GLN A 235 9.88 -1.34 1.17
N LYS A 236 8.70 -1.03 1.67
CA LYS A 236 8.40 -1.03 3.11
C LYS A 236 8.58 -2.43 3.69
N ILE A 237 9.20 -2.55 4.86
CA ILE A 237 9.50 -3.83 5.52
C ILE A 237 8.97 -3.85 6.94
N ILE A 238 9.11 -2.73 7.66
CA ILE A 238 8.59 -2.54 9.01
C ILE A 238 7.81 -1.25 9.01
N GLU A 239 6.58 -1.33 9.51
CA GLU A 239 5.67 -0.21 9.67
C GLU A 239 5.20 -0.12 11.11
N GLU A 240 5.01 1.09 11.61
CA GLU A 240 4.52 1.30 12.97
C GLU A 240 3.47 2.41 13.04
N SER A 241 2.58 2.30 14.00
CA SER A 241 1.58 3.31 14.31
C SER A 241 1.35 3.40 15.83
N PRO A 242 1.32 4.63 16.41
CA PRO A 242 1.58 5.94 15.82
C PRO A 242 3.06 6.18 15.46
N ALA A 243 3.34 7.17 14.60
CA ALA A 243 4.70 7.57 14.25
C ALA A 243 5.45 8.12 15.48
N PRO A 244 6.63 7.55 15.85
CA PRO A 244 7.37 8.00 17.02
C PRO A 244 8.17 9.28 16.76
N LYS A 245 8.50 10.04 17.82
CA LYS A 245 9.46 11.17 17.81
C LYS A 245 9.14 12.27 16.77
N ILE A 246 7.89 12.46 16.40
CA ILE A 246 7.40 13.63 15.66
C ILE A 246 6.45 14.40 16.58
N ASP A 247 6.53 15.73 16.55
CA ASP A 247 5.65 16.58 17.33
C ASP A 247 4.18 16.28 16.98
N ARG A 248 3.36 16.10 17.99
CA ARG A 248 1.94 15.79 17.82
C ARG A 248 1.19 16.88 17.06
N LYS A 249 1.61 18.14 17.21
CA LYS A 249 1.04 19.26 16.45
C LYS A 249 1.24 19.06 14.96
N ILE A 250 2.46 18.70 14.53
CA ILE A 250 2.78 18.44 13.10
C ILE A 250 1.96 17.27 12.56
N LEU A 251 1.86 16.17 13.34
CA LEU A 251 1.07 14.99 12.92
C LEU A 251 -0.42 15.32 12.82
N ASN A 252 -0.96 16.17 13.69
CA ASN A 252 -2.34 16.62 13.59
C ASN A 252 -2.57 17.54 12.37
N GLU A 253 -1.64 18.44 12.09
CA GLU A 253 -1.67 19.29 10.88
C GLU A 253 -1.62 18.44 9.61
N MET A 254 -0.75 17.43 9.57
CA MET A 254 -0.65 16.45 8.48
C MET A 254 -1.97 15.68 8.28
N ALA A 255 -2.55 15.17 9.38
CA ALA A 255 -3.81 14.45 9.36
C ALA A 255 -4.98 15.33 8.87
N GLN A 256 -5.06 16.57 9.35
CA GLN A 256 -6.10 17.49 8.91
C GLN A 256 -5.95 17.87 7.44
N SER A 257 -4.71 18.08 6.98
CA SER A 257 -4.42 18.36 5.56
C SER A 257 -4.83 17.18 4.67
N ALA A 258 -4.58 15.95 5.12
CA ALA A 258 -5.01 14.73 4.44
C ALA A 258 -6.55 14.62 4.35
N VAL A 259 -7.26 14.89 5.45
CA VAL A 259 -8.74 14.90 5.46
C VAL A 259 -9.29 15.96 4.53
N ASN A 260 -8.74 17.17 4.55
CA ASN A 260 -9.16 18.27 3.68
C ASN A 260 -8.95 17.90 2.21
N PHE A 261 -7.79 17.33 1.87
CA PHE A 261 -7.51 16.86 0.51
C PHE A 261 -8.51 15.82 0.05
N ALA A 262 -8.71 14.73 0.82
CA ALA A 262 -9.66 13.67 0.50
C ALA A 262 -11.10 14.21 0.36
N SER A 263 -11.51 15.12 1.25
CA SER A 263 -12.83 15.76 1.22
C SER A 263 -13.03 16.60 -0.05
N ASN A 264 -12.02 17.38 -0.46
CA ASN A 264 -12.07 18.20 -1.67
C ASN A 264 -12.18 17.36 -2.94
N GLN A 265 -11.61 16.14 -2.92
CA GLN A 265 -11.72 15.18 -4.04
C GLN A 265 -13.01 14.35 -3.99
N ASN A 266 -13.90 14.58 -3.01
CA ASN A 266 -15.09 13.72 -2.78
C ASN A 266 -14.72 12.23 -2.73
N TYR A 267 -13.59 11.92 -2.07
CA TYR A 267 -13.06 10.56 -2.00
C TYR A 267 -14.05 9.58 -1.37
N GLU A 268 -14.04 8.34 -1.84
CA GLU A 268 -14.91 7.27 -1.35
C GLU A 268 -14.08 6.02 -1.00
N GLY A 269 -14.34 5.45 0.17
CA GLY A 269 -13.67 4.27 0.68
C GLY A 269 -12.35 4.54 1.40
N ALA A 270 -11.60 3.46 1.67
CA ALA A 270 -10.29 3.55 2.30
C ALA A 270 -9.23 4.05 1.31
N GLY A 271 -8.37 4.94 1.77
CA GLY A 271 -7.23 5.45 1.02
C GLY A 271 -6.13 5.90 1.96
N THR A 272 -4.95 6.14 1.42
CA THR A 272 -3.79 6.60 2.19
C THR A 272 -3.12 7.75 1.49
N ILE A 273 -2.83 8.81 2.23
CA ILE A 273 -2.05 9.94 1.73
C ILE A 273 -0.66 9.83 2.32
N GLU A 274 0.32 9.69 1.45
CA GLU A 274 1.72 9.54 1.79
C GLU A 274 2.44 10.88 1.80
N PHE A 275 3.30 11.07 2.80
CA PHE A 275 4.10 12.27 3.00
C PHE A 275 5.56 11.94 3.19
N ILE A 276 6.41 12.82 2.69
CA ILE A 276 7.80 12.90 3.11
C ILE A 276 7.90 13.95 4.21
N TYR A 277 8.42 13.54 5.37
CA TYR A 277 8.66 14.42 6.51
C TYR A 277 10.16 14.74 6.61
N ASP A 278 10.49 16.02 6.49
CA ASP A 278 11.83 16.56 6.69
C ASP A 278 12.09 16.72 8.19
N VAL A 279 13.00 15.90 8.73
CA VAL A 279 13.31 15.90 10.16
C VAL A 279 14.05 17.19 10.58
N ASP A 280 14.87 17.72 9.68
CA ASP A 280 15.72 18.89 9.97
C ASP A 280 14.87 20.19 9.97
N GLU A 281 14.03 20.36 8.95
CA GLU A 281 13.15 21.53 8.84
C GLU A 281 11.82 21.38 9.58
N LYS A 282 11.49 20.18 10.05
CA LYS A 282 10.21 19.83 10.67
C LYS A 282 9.01 20.19 9.79
N LYS A 283 9.14 19.95 8.49
CA LYS A 283 8.12 20.18 7.48
C LYS A 283 7.69 18.85 6.85
N PHE A 284 6.47 18.80 6.34
CA PHE A 284 6.00 17.65 5.59
C PHE A 284 5.52 18.09 4.21
N TYR A 285 5.64 17.15 3.26
CA TYR A 285 5.27 17.37 1.87
C TYR A 285 4.51 16.17 1.32
N PHE A 286 3.45 16.44 0.57
CA PHE A 286 2.69 15.41 -0.13
C PHE A 286 3.58 14.64 -1.10
N LEU A 287 3.52 13.32 -1.04
CA LEU A 287 4.23 12.41 -1.93
C LEU A 287 3.28 11.83 -2.98
N GLU A 288 2.27 11.10 -2.52
CA GLU A 288 1.25 10.49 -3.37
C GLU A 288 0.00 10.09 -2.56
N MET A 289 -1.06 9.70 -3.27
CA MET A 289 -2.24 9.11 -2.65
C MET A 289 -2.49 7.71 -3.22
N ASN A 290 -2.52 6.73 -2.35
CA ASN A 290 -2.92 5.37 -2.71
C ASN A 290 -4.43 5.22 -2.58
N THR A 291 -5.09 4.89 -3.69
CA THR A 291 -6.56 4.83 -3.82
C THR A 291 -7.11 3.43 -3.51
N ARG A 292 -6.55 2.78 -2.51
CA ARG A 292 -6.84 1.41 -2.08
C ARG A 292 -6.48 1.19 -0.62
N ILE A 293 -6.84 0.03 -0.10
CA ILE A 293 -6.26 -0.45 1.15
C ILE A 293 -4.75 -0.73 0.96
N GLN A 294 -3.93 -0.50 1.97
CA GLN A 294 -2.50 -0.78 1.93
C GLN A 294 -2.13 -2.05 2.69
N VAL A 295 -0.92 -2.59 2.41
CA VAL A 295 -0.39 -3.78 3.08
C VAL A 295 -0.38 -3.58 4.60
N GLU A 296 0.07 -2.41 5.05
CA GLU A 296 0.31 -1.99 6.42
C GLU A 296 -0.94 -1.49 7.18
N HIS A 297 -2.16 -1.64 6.59
CA HIS A 297 -3.40 -1.27 7.29
C HIS A 297 -3.59 -1.94 8.67
N PRO A 298 -3.04 -3.14 8.94
CA PRO A 298 -3.22 -3.80 10.23
C PRO A 298 -2.69 -3.04 11.45
N VAL A 299 -1.62 -2.23 11.32
CA VAL A 299 -1.14 -1.43 12.46
C VAL A 299 -2.14 -0.35 12.83
N THR A 300 -2.80 0.26 11.84
CA THR A 300 -3.90 1.22 12.05
C THR A 300 -5.08 0.54 12.73
N GLU A 301 -5.54 -0.60 12.20
CA GLU A 301 -6.65 -1.36 12.78
C GLU A 301 -6.35 -1.75 14.23
N SER A 302 -5.11 -2.15 14.51
CA SER A 302 -4.69 -2.56 15.86
C SER A 302 -4.80 -1.43 16.87
N ILE A 303 -4.38 -0.21 16.54
CA ILE A 303 -4.43 0.92 17.48
C ILE A 303 -5.80 1.58 17.56
N THR A 304 -6.62 1.49 16.51
CA THR A 304 -7.95 2.13 16.46
C THR A 304 -9.10 1.17 16.78
N ASN A 305 -8.80 -0.12 16.91
CA ASN A 305 -9.81 -1.18 17.05
C ASN A 305 -10.89 -1.12 15.95
N SER A 306 -10.47 -0.80 14.74
CA SER A 306 -11.32 -0.74 13.54
C SER A 306 -11.04 -1.92 12.61
N ASP A 307 -11.95 -2.16 11.68
CA ASP A 307 -11.77 -3.11 10.57
C ASP A 307 -12.02 -2.36 9.26
N LEU A 308 -10.93 -1.90 8.65
CA LEU A 308 -10.99 -1.06 7.44
C LEU A 308 -11.53 -1.83 6.23
N VAL A 309 -11.26 -3.13 6.14
CA VAL A 309 -11.79 -3.99 5.06
C VAL A 309 -13.30 -4.19 5.23
N GLU A 310 -13.77 -4.43 6.47
CA GLU A 310 -15.20 -4.47 6.77
C GLU A 310 -15.89 -3.14 6.41
N MET A 311 -15.25 -2.02 6.75
CA MET A 311 -15.76 -0.68 6.41
C MET A 311 -15.85 -0.47 4.90
N GLN A 312 -14.84 -0.91 4.12
CA GLN A 312 -14.90 -0.83 2.65
C GLN A 312 -16.10 -1.61 2.09
N ILE A 313 -16.29 -2.84 2.55
CA ILE A 313 -17.39 -3.71 2.11
C ILE A 313 -18.74 -3.08 2.48
N LYS A 314 -18.92 -2.67 3.73
CA LYS A 314 -20.15 -2.05 4.21
C LYS A 314 -20.49 -0.79 3.44
N PHE A 315 -19.51 0.10 3.28
CA PHE A 315 -19.70 1.37 2.57
C PHE A 315 -20.15 1.16 1.13
N ALA A 316 -19.47 0.28 0.39
CA ALA A 316 -19.82 -0.01 -1.00
C ALA A 316 -21.21 -0.65 -1.16
N LEU A 317 -21.66 -1.41 -0.16
CA LEU A 317 -22.99 -2.03 -0.14
C LEU A 317 -24.09 -1.12 0.43
N GLY A 318 -23.78 0.13 0.81
CA GLY A 318 -24.73 1.05 1.42
C GLY A 318 -25.18 0.65 2.82
N ILE A 319 -24.36 -0.12 3.55
CA ILE A 319 -24.62 -0.52 4.94
C ILE A 319 -24.03 0.54 5.88
N ASP A 320 -24.75 0.87 6.94
CA ASP A 320 -24.35 1.89 7.90
C ASP A 320 -22.98 1.57 8.56
N LEU A 321 -22.21 2.63 8.79
CA LEU A 321 -20.92 2.60 9.43
C LEU A 321 -20.95 3.35 10.76
N ASP A 322 -20.32 2.78 11.79
CA ASP A 322 -20.23 3.39 13.12
C ASP A 322 -19.20 4.52 13.20
N LEU A 323 -18.08 4.37 12.45
CA LEU A 323 -16.92 5.27 12.48
C LEU A 323 -16.96 6.30 11.35
N THR A 324 -17.99 7.14 11.33
CA THR A 324 -18.17 8.19 10.30
C THR A 324 -17.80 9.58 10.77
N GLU A 325 -17.51 9.75 12.07
CA GLU A 325 -17.15 11.03 12.69
C GLU A 325 -15.78 10.93 13.36
N GLN A 326 -14.95 11.97 13.20
CA GLN A 326 -13.56 11.95 13.69
C GLN A 326 -13.47 11.76 15.20
N ASN A 327 -14.40 12.30 15.97
CA ASN A 327 -14.45 12.18 17.45
C ASN A 327 -14.77 10.77 17.96
N LYS A 328 -15.25 9.89 17.08
CA LYS A 328 -15.48 8.47 17.42
C LYS A 328 -14.25 7.60 17.19
N ILE A 329 -13.26 8.11 16.47
CA ILE A 329 -12.04 7.37 16.11
C ILE A 329 -10.96 7.69 17.13
N ASN A 330 -10.72 6.74 18.03
CA ASN A 330 -9.72 6.85 19.08
C ASN A 330 -8.55 5.89 18.78
N LYS A 331 -7.37 6.24 19.30
CA LYS A 331 -6.20 5.36 19.25
C LYS A 331 -5.76 4.94 20.64
N ASN A 332 -5.30 3.71 20.76
CA ASN A 332 -4.82 3.14 22.01
C ASN A 332 -3.60 2.24 21.76
N GLY A 333 -2.54 2.49 22.53
CA GLY A 333 -1.31 1.72 22.44
C GLY A 333 -0.45 2.06 21.22
N HIS A 334 0.37 1.11 20.85
CA HIS A 334 1.28 1.17 19.72
C HIS A 334 1.30 -0.17 19.00
N ALA A 335 1.38 -0.17 17.68
CA ALA A 335 1.48 -1.39 16.89
C ALA A 335 2.67 -1.32 15.93
N VAL A 336 3.34 -2.46 15.73
CA VAL A 336 4.43 -2.65 14.76
C VAL A 336 4.08 -3.84 13.88
N GLU A 337 4.20 -3.65 12.58
CA GLU A 337 4.07 -4.71 11.58
C GLU A 337 5.44 -5.02 10.98
N CYS A 338 5.70 -6.31 10.79
CA CYS A 338 6.86 -6.80 10.05
C CYS A 338 6.38 -7.70 8.94
N ARG A 339 6.85 -7.43 7.72
CA ARG A 339 6.53 -8.26 6.55
C ARG A 339 7.48 -9.45 6.47
N LEU A 340 6.93 -10.64 6.32
CA LEU A 340 7.69 -11.88 6.13
C LEU A 340 7.70 -12.27 4.66
N TYR A 341 8.89 -12.30 4.06
CA TYR A 341 9.09 -12.63 2.64
C TYR A 341 9.89 -13.93 2.46
N ALA A 342 9.56 -14.71 1.43
CA ALA A 342 10.38 -15.81 0.96
C ALA A 342 11.51 -15.28 0.06
N GLU A 343 12.56 -14.74 0.69
CA GLU A 343 13.72 -14.14 0.03
C GLU A 343 15.02 -14.68 0.65
N ASP A 344 16.09 -14.71 -0.14
CA ASP A 344 17.42 -15.16 0.30
C ASP A 344 18.33 -13.94 0.54
N PRO A 345 18.64 -13.58 1.81
CA PRO A 345 19.53 -12.47 2.14
C PRO A 345 20.95 -12.64 1.56
N SER A 346 21.44 -13.89 1.46
CA SER A 346 22.78 -14.18 0.92
C SER A 346 22.89 -13.89 -0.58
N LYS A 347 21.74 -13.89 -1.27
CA LYS A 347 21.61 -13.59 -2.70
C LYS A 347 20.97 -12.22 -2.96
N ASN A 348 21.30 -11.23 -2.14
CA ASN A 348 20.75 -9.88 -2.26
C ASN A 348 19.21 -9.85 -2.21
N PHE A 349 18.61 -10.68 -1.37
CA PHE A 349 17.16 -10.78 -1.21
C PHE A 349 16.40 -11.11 -2.51
N LEU A 350 16.98 -11.96 -3.34
CA LEU A 350 16.23 -12.54 -4.45
C LEU A 350 15.10 -13.43 -3.91
N PRO A 351 13.95 -13.48 -4.59
CA PRO A 351 12.89 -14.40 -4.25
C PRO A 351 13.39 -15.85 -4.16
N SER A 352 12.98 -16.55 -3.12
CA SER A 352 13.33 -17.93 -2.85
C SER A 352 12.08 -18.80 -2.94
N PRO A 353 11.62 -19.18 -4.16
CA PRO A 353 10.45 -20.00 -4.35
C PRO A 353 10.70 -21.43 -3.84
N GLY A 354 9.63 -22.10 -3.45
CA GLY A 354 9.70 -23.48 -3.01
C GLY A 354 8.59 -23.88 -2.05
N LYS A 355 8.61 -25.14 -1.63
CA LYS A 355 7.60 -25.70 -0.73
C LYS A 355 7.90 -25.34 0.72
N ILE A 356 6.87 -24.92 1.45
CA ILE A 356 6.94 -24.70 2.90
C ILE A 356 6.88 -26.06 3.59
N THR A 357 8.04 -26.57 3.99
CA THR A 357 8.14 -27.90 4.61
C THR A 357 7.75 -27.90 6.09
N LYS A 358 7.87 -26.74 6.76
CA LYS A 358 7.50 -26.57 8.16
C LYS A 358 7.07 -25.12 8.42
N LEU A 359 5.90 -24.97 9.02
CA LEU A 359 5.38 -23.67 9.45
C LEU A 359 4.92 -23.77 10.92
N LYS A 360 5.67 -23.16 11.82
CA LYS A 360 5.25 -23.03 13.21
C LYS A 360 4.71 -21.63 13.45
N ILE A 361 3.42 -21.55 13.71
CA ILE A 361 2.76 -20.29 14.10
C ILE A 361 2.75 -20.25 15.63
N PRO A 362 3.23 -19.15 16.27
CA PRO A 362 3.11 -18.96 17.71
C PRO A 362 1.65 -19.06 18.16
N ASN A 363 1.44 -19.41 19.42
CA ASN A 363 0.08 -19.53 19.99
C ASN A 363 -0.51 -18.12 20.15
N ILE A 364 -1.19 -17.62 19.11
CA ILE A 364 -1.64 -16.24 18.94
C ILE A 364 -2.74 -15.86 19.95
N GLY A 365 -3.49 -16.84 20.46
CA GLY A 365 -4.62 -16.61 21.38
C GLY A 365 -4.27 -16.08 22.77
N LEU A 366 -3.00 -16.04 23.14
CA LEU A 366 -2.49 -15.57 24.44
C LEU A 366 -1.58 -14.34 24.34
N THR A 367 -1.38 -13.82 23.12
CA THR A 367 -0.45 -12.72 22.86
C THR A 367 -1.14 -11.58 22.14
N ASN A 368 -0.69 -10.35 22.36
CA ASN A 368 -1.10 -9.17 21.61
C ASN A 368 -0.47 -9.17 20.18
N ILE A 369 -0.51 -10.34 19.52
CA ILE A 369 0.03 -10.55 18.17
C ILE A 369 -1.09 -10.98 17.23
N ARG A 370 -1.15 -10.29 16.10
CA ARG A 370 -1.96 -10.64 14.95
C ARG A 370 -1.06 -11.18 13.84
N LEU A 371 -1.54 -12.18 13.13
CA LEU A 371 -0.86 -12.75 11.97
C LEU A 371 -1.80 -12.78 10.78
N ASP A 372 -1.48 -11.99 9.76
CA ASP A 372 -2.16 -12.05 8.47
C ASP A 372 -1.30 -12.88 7.52
N ILE A 373 -1.71 -14.12 7.23
CA ILE A 373 -0.92 -15.12 6.53
C ILE A 373 -1.64 -15.70 5.31
N GLY A 374 -0.92 -15.76 4.18
CA GLY A 374 -1.43 -16.23 2.91
C GLY A 374 -1.13 -17.69 2.56
N VAL A 375 -0.44 -18.42 3.45
CA VAL A 375 0.05 -19.79 3.20
C VAL A 375 -0.17 -20.69 4.40
N ASP A 376 -0.13 -22.01 4.17
CA ASP A 376 -0.09 -23.04 5.20
C ASP A 376 1.15 -23.94 5.00
N GLU A 377 1.44 -24.80 5.98
CA GLU A 377 2.45 -25.84 5.82
C GLU A 377 2.08 -26.75 4.67
N GLY A 378 3.03 -27.02 3.78
CA GLY A 378 2.83 -27.77 2.57
C GLY A 378 2.53 -26.94 1.32
N ASP A 379 2.17 -25.66 1.46
CA ASP A 379 1.96 -24.75 0.33
C ASP A 379 3.28 -24.44 -0.39
N GLU A 380 3.18 -24.01 -1.64
CA GLU A 380 4.32 -23.63 -2.48
C GLU A 380 4.35 -22.12 -2.71
N ILE A 381 5.50 -21.50 -2.47
CA ILE A 381 5.78 -20.13 -2.87
C ILE A 381 6.27 -20.15 -4.31
N SER A 382 5.53 -19.51 -5.21
CA SER A 382 5.87 -19.48 -6.63
C SER A 382 6.72 -18.23 -6.97
N PHE A 383 7.40 -18.30 -8.11
CA PHE A 383 8.13 -17.16 -8.68
C PHE A 383 7.26 -16.23 -9.55
N TYR A 384 5.97 -16.57 -9.70
CA TYR A 384 5.05 -15.78 -10.54
C TYR A 384 4.53 -14.53 -9.87
N TYR A 385 4.54 -14.48 -8.53
CA TYR A 385 3.91 -13.44 -7.72
C TYR A 385 4.83 -12.95 -6.61
N ASP A 386 4.38 -11.92 -5.90
CA ASP A 386 5.08 -11.39 -4.74
C ASP A 386 5.35 -12.50 -3.70
N PRO A 387 6.60 -12.63 -3.20
CA PRO A 387 6.99 -13.70 -2.29
C PRO A 387 6.58 -13.46 -0.83
N MET A 388 5.69 -12.51 -0.54
CA MET A 388 5.23 -12.25 0.82
C MET A 388 4.41 -13.43 1.36
N ILE A 389 4.87 -13.96 2.50
CA ILE A 389 4.27 -15.09 3.21
C ILE A 389 3.20 -14.61 4.19
N ALA A 390 3.56 -13.59 4.98
CA ALA A 390 2.75 -13.12 6.08
C ALA A 390 3.13 -11.70 6.52
N LYS A 391 2.25 -11.12 7.33
CA LYS A 391 2.50 -9.92 8.14
C LYS A 391 2.35 -10.31 9.60
N ILE A 392 3.32 -9.94 10.42
CA ILE A 392 3.32 -10.16 11.87
C ILE A 392 3.11 -8.81 12.52
N ILE A 393 2.00 -8.63 13.21
CA ILE A 393 1.62 -7.39 13.84
C ILE A 393 1.59 -7.58 15.35
N SER A 394 2.43 -6.84 16.06
CA SER A 394 2.45 -6.78 17.52
C SER A 394 1.79 -5.51 18.03
N LYS A 395 0.97 -5.60 19.07
CA LYS A 395 0.37 -4.46 19.75
C LYS A 395 0.79 -4.43 21.21
N GLY A 396 1.30 -3.30 21.67
CA GLY A 396 1.63 -3.05 23.07
C GLY A 396 0.92 -1.81 23.61
N ALA A 397 0.94 -1.62 24.93
CA ALA A 397 0.46 -0.39 25.55
C ALA A 397 1.32 0.82 25.15
N ASN A 398 2.57 0.57 24.77
CA ASN A 398 3.52 1.55 24.28
C ASN A 398 4.48 0.94 23.23
N ARG A 399 5.30 1.80 22.62
CA ARG A 399 6.22 1.40 21.55
C ARG A 399 7.22 0.32 21.98
N THR A 400 7.80 0.46 23.16
CA THR A 400 8.81 -0.48 23.67
C THR A 400 8.21 -1.88 23.86
N GLU A 401 7.04 -1.98 24.42
CA GLU A 401 6.32 -3.24 24.56
C GLU A 401 5.99 -3.87 23.20
N SER A 402 5.47 -3.07 22.26
CA SER A 402 5.16 -3.55 20.92
C SER A 402 6.40 -4.08 20.18
N ILE A 403 7.53 -3.36 20.26
CA ILE A 403 8.80 -3.80 19.68
C ILE A 403 9.30 -5.09 20.35
N ASN A 404 9.27 -5.18 21.66
CA ASN A 404 9.72 -6.37 22.38
C ASN A 404 8.89 -7.60 21.99
N LEU A 405 7.57 -7.45 21.90
CA LEU A 405 6.69 -8.52 21.42
C LEU A 405 7.04 -8.93 19.98
N SER A 406 7.31 -7.97 19.10
CA SER A 406 7.74 -8.23 17.71
C SER A 406 9.06 -9.00 17.69
N LEU A 407 10.07 -8.57 18.45
CA LEU A 407 11.41 -9.18 18.48
C LEU A 407 11.40 -10.63 19.00
N ILE A 408 10.60 -10.94 20.03
CA ILE A 408 10.49 -12.30 20.58
C ILE A 408 10.06 -13.29 19.50
N HIS A 409 9.17 -12.89 18.57
CA HIS A 409 8.65 -13.76 17.53
C HIS A 409 9.47 -13.79 16.24
N ILE A 410 10.34 -12.79 16.04
CA ILE A 410 11.16 -12.66 14.83
C ILE A 410 12.58 -13.18 15.05
N SER A 411 13.12 -13.14 16.29
CA SER A 411 14.54 -13.31 16.58
C SER A 411 14.94 -14.62 17.23
N GLU A 412 14.07 -15.61 17.42
CA GLU A 412 14.50 -16.96 17.84
C GLU A 412 14.63 -17.92 16.65
N PRO A 413 15.77 -17.93 15.93
CA PRO A 413 16.09 -19.05 15.07
C PRO A 413 16.42 -20.24 15.96
N THR A 414 15.58 -21.29 15.94
CA THR A 414 15.95 -22.55 16.56
C THR A 414 17.26 -23.04 15.94
N ARG A 415 18.30 -23.15 16.77
CA ARG A 415 19.70 -23.48 16.41
C ARG A 415 19.92 -24.87 15.86
N ARG A 416 18.93 -25.61 15.36
CA ARG A 416 19.11 -26.97 14.83
C ARG A 416 18.29 -27.21 13.58
N THR A 417 18.98 -27.35 12.49
CA THR A 417 18.69 -27.68 11.08
C THR A 417 18.76 -26.49 10.15
N PRO A 418 19.32 -26.68 8.93
CA PRO A 418 19.27 -25.63 7.91
C PRO A 418 17.81 -25.44 7.50
N ILE A 419 17.15 -24.49 8.13
CA ILE A 419 15.90 -23.97 7.64
C ILE A 419 16.28 -23.10 6.45
N SER A 420 16.17 -23.64 5.25
CA SER A 420 15.95 -22.78 4.14
C SER A 420 14.64 -22.08 4.46
N TYR A 421 14.74 -20.78 4.82
CA TYR A 421 13.70 -19.76 4.74
C TYR A 421 13.35 -19.03 6.02
N ALA A 422 13.33 -17.72 5.82
CA ALA A 422 12.89 -16.68 6.75
C ALA A 422 13.71 -16.57 8.04
N VAL A 423 15.00 -16.27 7.88
CA VAL A 423 15.80 -15.69 8.95
C VAL A 423 15.80 -14.18 8.73
N PHE A 424 15.07 -13.45 9.56
CA PHE A 424 15.31 -12.03 9.71
C PHE A 424 16.57 -11.80 10.50
N CYS A 425 17.67 -11.41 9.84
CA CYS A 425 18.77 -10.75 10.49
C CYS A 425 18.52 -9.25 10.47
N LEU A 426 17.89 -8.74 11.53
CA LEU A 426 18.05 -7.36 11.94
C LEU A 426 19.29 -7.31 12.84
N LYS A 427 20.43 -6.96 12.28
CA LYS A 427 21.59 -6.44 12.99
C LYS A 427 21.77 -4.98 12.64
#